data_c902534f15f3a8b0bc6bc3ab35dc989d
#
_entry.id   c902534f15f3a8b0bc6bc3ab35dc989d
#
_cell.length_a   1.000
_cell.length_b   1.000
_cell.length_c   1.000
_cell.angle_alpha   90.00
_cell.angle_beta   90.00
_cell.angle_gamma   90.00
#
_symmetry.space_group_name_H-M   'P 1'
#
loop_
_entity.id
_entity.type
_entity.pdbx_description
1 polymer ?
#
loop_
_entity_poly.entity_id
_entity_poly.type
_entity_poly.pdbx_seq_one_letter_code
_entity_poly.pdbx_strand_id
1 'polypeptide(L)'
;MVHTLTRQEIFRRMLAWRREGKLYDLANPVQDEVFTGCVDRFADIAFRLRGCRKVLDVGSGHGLLLAVLDELGHECYGVDFTDQTEHYPEIYRNRPIHFQVSNAEVDPLPFADDSFDAVTCCQVLEHFTHSHLPLMREIRRVLRPGGIAEVDVPNAVSFRNRSRMLRGKHITNEYETHFLRAEPILYKGMSFYPVRHNREFTAAELRLLFEAAGFRNIRVSYLKGRRYREGARRFLSAGTMLRDAVPSLRKFLIAFAEK
;
A
#
# COMPACT_ATOMS: atom_id res chain seq x y z
N MET A 1 -21.49 12.27 3.75
CA MET A 1 -22.13 11.22 2.89
C MET A 1 -21.26 9.95 2.73
N VAL A 2 -19.96 9.97 2.93
CA VAL A 2 -19.08 8.77 2.78
C VAL A 2 -19.27 7.75 3.93
N HIS A 3 -19.61 8.21 5.11
CA HIS A 3 -19.77 7.36 6.31
C HIS A 3 -20.79 6.21 6.17
N THR A 4 -21.73 6.30 5.23
CA THR A 4 -22.80 5.32 5.03
C THR A 4 -22.50 4.28 3.94
N LEU A 5 -21.43 4.47 3.15
CA LEU A 5 -21.10 3.58 2.05
C LEU A 5 -20.63 2.21 2.54
N THR A 6 -21.17 1.16 1.96
CA THR A 6 -20.66 -0.20 2.12
C THR A 6 -19.38 -0.38 1.29
N ARG A 7 -18.56 -1.36 1.66
CA ARG A 7 -17.37 -1.74 0.88
C ARG A 7 -17.72 -2.04 -0.59
N GLN A 8 -18.86 -2.69 -0.83
CA GLN A 8 -19.28 -3.07 -2.18
C GLN A 8 -19.69 -1.85 -3.03
N GLU A 9 -20.31 -0.86 -2.42
CA GLU A 9 -20.62 0.41 -3.09
C GLU A 9 -19.36 1.19 -3.43
N ILE A 10 -18.38 1.27 -2.52
CA ILE A 10 -17.07 1.86 -2.80
C ILE A 10 -16.43 1.16 -4.00
N PHE A 11 -16.36 -0.15 -3.99
CA PHE A 11 -15.80 -0.94 -5.09
C PHE A 11 -16.49 -0.65 -6.44
N ARG A 12 -17.82 -0.59 -6.46
CA ARG A 12 -18.58 -0.26 -7.68
C ARG A 12 -18.30 1.15 -8.18
N ARG A 13 -18.22 2.13 -7.29
CA ARG A 13 -17.85 3.51 -7.63
C ARG A 13 -16.45 3.60 -8.22
N MET A 14 -15.47 2.95 -7.62
CA MET A 14 -14.09 2.91 -8.14
C MET A 14 -14.03 2.37 -9.58
N LEU A 15 -14.80 1.32 -9.88
CA LEU A 15 -14.87 0.79 -11.25
C LEU A 15 -15.62 1.73 -12.22
N ALA A 16 -16.61 2.49 -11.74
CA ALA A 16 -17.27 3.52 -12.54
C ALA A 16 -16.31 4.67 -12.83
N TRP A 17 -15.65 5.21 -11.82
CA TRP A 17 -14.66 6.29 -11.94
C TRP A 17 -13.50 5.91 -12.86
N ARG A 18 -13.00 4.66 -12.77
CA ARG A 18 -12.03 4.14 -13.74
C ARG A 18 -12.55 4.26 -15.17
N ARG A 19 -13.76 3.76 -15.46
CA ARG A 19 -14.34 3.80 -16.83
C ARG A 19 -14.57 5.23 -17.33
N GLU A 20 -14.82 6.16 -16.43
CA GLU A 20 -15.00 7.58 -16.71
C GLU A 20 -13.69 8.34 -16.84
N GLY A 21 -12.53 7.71 -16.65
CA GLY A 21 -11.21 8.35 -16.65
C GLY A 21 -11.00 9.34 -15.49
N LYS A 22 -11.76 9.20 -14.40
CA LYS A 22 -11.68 10.13 -13.26
C LYS A 22 -10.50 9.89 -12.36
N LEU A 23 -9.96 8.68 -12.30
CA LEU A 23 -8.90 8.33 -11.33
C LEU A 23 -7.50 8.58 -11.90
N TYR A 24 -7.31 8.33 -13.18
CA TYR A 24 -6.04 8.42 -13.89
C TYR A 24 -6.29 8.40 -15.41
N ASP A 25 -5.24 8.65 -16.19
CA ASP A 25 -5.31 8.54 -17.65
C ASP A 25 -5.42 7.07 -18.08
N LEU A 26 -6.55 6.69 -18.67
CA LEU A 26 -6.78 5.34 -19.19
C LEU A 26 -5.83 4.94 -20.34
N ALA A 27 -5.21 5.90 -20.99
CA ALA A 27 -4.17 5.62 -21.99
C ALA A 27 -2.85 5.16 -21.35
N ASN A 28 -2.69 5.28 -20.02
CA ASN A 28 -1.54 4.78 -19.28
C ASN A 28 -1.76 3.31 -18.84
N PRO A 29 -1.20 2.32 -19.59
CA PRO A 29 -1.44 0.91 -19.30
C PRO A 29 -0.85 0.47 -17.95
N VAL A 30 0.20 1.15 -17.47
CA VAL A 30 0.85 0.83 -16.19
C VAL A 30 -0.07 1.18 -15.03
N GLN A 31 -0.64 2.39 -15.04
CA GLN A 31 -1.61 2.80 -14.01
C GLN A 31 -2.85 1.90 -14.01
N ASP A 32 -3.35 1.55 -15.19
CA ASP A 32 -4.52 0.67 -15.32
C ASP A 32 -4.25 -0.74 -14.79
N GLU A 33 -3.08 -1.30 -15.06
CA GLU A 33 -2.67 -2.60 -14.52
C GLU A 33 -2.53 -2.55 -12.99
N VAL A 34 -1.86 -1.53 -12.45
CA VAL A 34 -1.70 -1.34 -11.01
C VAL A 34 -3.06 -1.17 -10.34
N PHE A 35 -3.93 -0.29 -10.85
CA PHE A 35 -5.25 -0.07 -10.30
C PHE A 35 -6.08 -1.37 -10.27
N THR A 36 -6.21 -2.05 -11.41
CA THR A 36 -6.99 -3.29 -11.50
C THR A 36 -6.39 -4.42 -10.65
N GLY A 37 -5.08 -4.39 -10.41
CA GLY A 37 -4.37 -5.28 -9.48
C GLY A 37 -4.68 -5.00 -8.01
N CYS A 38 -5.00 -3.76 -7.67
CA CYS A 38 -5.15 -3.26 -6.30
C CYS A 38 -6.59 -2.90 -5.93
N VAL A 39 -7.54 -2.90 -6.85
CA VAL A 39 -8.90 -2.38 -6.64
C VAL A 39 -9.63 -2.97 -5.43
N ASP A 40 -9.49 -4.27 -5.18
CA ASP A 40 -10.08 -4.92 -3.99
C ASP A 40 -9.42 -4.43 -2.69
N ARG A 41 -8.10 -4.26 -2.69
CA ARG A 41 -7.32 -3.72 -1.56
C ARG A 41 -7.71 -2.27 -1.29
N PHE A 42 -7.75 -1.43 -2.30
CA PHE A 42 -8.16 -0.03 -2.18
C PHE A 42 -9.60 0.09 -1.64
N ALA A 43 -10.51 -0.79 -2.06
CA ALA A 43 -11.87 -0.81 -1.52
C ALA A 43 -11.91 -1.22 -0.04
N ASP A 44 -11.05 -2.16 0.39
CA ASP A 44 -10.93 -2.55 1.80
C ASP A 44 -10.38 -1.39 2.65
N ILE A 45 -9.33 -0.71 2.18
CA ILE A 45 -8.73 0.46 2.84
C ILE A 45 -9.74 1.60 2.91
N ALA A 46 -10.30 2.04 1.78
CA ALA A 46 -11.26 3.14 1.73
C ALA A 46 -12.50 2.88 2.61
N PHE A 47 -12.98 1.64 2.68
CA PHE A 47 -14.06 1.28 3.57
C PHE A 47 -13.68 1.43 5.06
N ARG A 48 -12.47 1.08 5.43
CA ARG A 48 -11.97 1.25 6.80
C ARG A 48 -11.79 2.71 7.17
N LEU A 49 -11.33 3.52 6.21
CA LEU A 49 -11.05 4.93 6.42
C LEU A 49 -12.25 5.86 6.21
N ARG A 50 -13.42 5.35 5.86
CA ARG A 50 -14.62 6.16 5.49
C ARG A 50 -15.06 7.18 6.54
N GLY A 51 -14.61 7.02 7.79
CA GLY A 51 -14.84 7.95 8.91
C GLY A 51 -13.73 8.98 9.11
N CYS A 52 -12.64 8.87 8.39
CA CYS A 52 -11.50 9.76 8.48
C CYS A 52 -11.71 10.98 7.55
N ARG A 53 -11.21 12.13 7.93
CA ARG A 53 -11.23 13.33 7.08
C ARG A 53 -9.87 13.51 6.41
N LYS A 54 -8.80 13.53 7.19
CA LYS A 54 -7.45 13.84 6.74
C LYS A 54 -6.59 12.59 6.71
N VAL A 55 -6.13 12.22 5.50
CA VAL A 55 -5.40 10.97 5.28
C VAL A 55 -4.05 11.24 4.65
N LEU A 56 -2.99 10.59 5.18
CA LEU A 56 -1.65 10.57 4.63
C LEU A 56 -1.37 9.19 4.02
N ASP A 57 -0.83 9.13 2.79
CA ASP A 57 -0.30 7.92 2.19
C ASP A 57 1.24 8.01 2.11
N VAL A 58 1.92 7.11 2.80
CA VAL A 58 3.39 7.02 2.84
C VAL A 58 3.87 6.04 1.78
N GLY A 59 4.75 6.49 0.88
CA GLY A 59 5.13 5.75 -0.32
C GLY A 59 3.99 5.74 -1.34
N SER A 60 3.41 6.91 -1.60
CA SER A 60 2.18 7.05 -2.37
C SER A 60 2.32 6.69 -3.87
N GLY A 61 3.55 6.61 -4.40
CA GLY A 61 3.86 6.14 -5.74
C GLY A 61 2.99 6.78 -6.83
N HIS A 62 2.23 5.96 -7.55
CA HIS A 62 1.31 6.42 -8.61
C HIS A 62 0.14 7.29 -8.10
N GLY A 63 -0.06 7.44 -6.79
CA GLY A 63 -1.16 8.20 -6.21
C GLY A 63 -2.57 7.61 -6.38
N LEU A 64 -2.68 6.38 -6.87
CA LEU A 64 -3.98 5.77 -7.20
C LEU A 64 -4.90 5.58 -5.98
N LEU A 65 -4.34 5.27 -4.81
CA LEU A 65 -5.11 5.22 -3.57
C LEU A 65 -5.60 6.61 -3.18
N LEU A 66 -4.73 7.63 -3.28
CA LEU A 66 -5.07 9.02 -2.98
C LEU A 66 -6.16 9.54 -3.92
N ALA A 67 -6.10 9.21 -5.22
CA ALA A 67 -7.16 9.57 -6.17
C ALA A 67 -8.52 8.96 -5.80
N VAL A 68 -8.54 7.72 -5.32
CA VAL A 68 -9.76 7.06 -4.81
C VAL A 68 -10.29 7.75 -3.55
N LEU A 69 -9.40 8.09 -2.62
CA LEU A 69 -9.77 8.74 -1.36
C LEU A 69 -10.26 10.17 -1.60
N ASP A 70 -9.65 10.91 -2.52
CA ASP A 70 -10.10 12.24 -2.95
C ASP A 70 -11.52 12.19 -3.55
N GLU A 71 -11.82 11.26 -4.46
CA GLU A 71 -13.17 11.03 -4.99
C GLU A 71 -14.21 10.66 -3.91
N LEU A 72 -13.75 10.12 -2.78
CA LEU A 72 -14.57 9.87 -1.61
C LEU A 72 -14.68 11.09 -0.68
N GLY A 73 -13.98 12.18 -0.96
CA GLY A 73 -14.06 13.44 -0.22
C GLY A 73 -13.13 13.52 0.98
N HIS A 74 -12.05 12.74 1.00
CA HIS A 74 -10.98 12.88 1.99
C HIS A 74 -10.05 14.04 1.62
N GLU A 75 -9.46 14.68 2.62
CA GLU A 75 -8.34 15.60 2.48
C GLU A 75 -7.05 14.78 2.41
N CYS A 76 -6.42 14.74 1.21
CA CYS A 76 -5.39 13.78 0.87
C CYS A 76 -3.98 14.38 0.90
N TYR A 77 -3.07 13.66 1.55
CA TYR A 77 -1.64 13.95 1.63
C TYR A 77 -0.84 12.74 1.17
N GLY A 78 0.25 12.99 0.45
CA GLY A 78 1.17 11.94 0.00
C GLY A 78 2.61 12.30 0.29
N VAL A 79 3.42 11.30 0.63
CA VAL A 79 4.88 11.40 0.62
C VAL A 79 5.46 10.24 -0.17
N ASP A 80 6.54 10.52 -0.89
CA ASP A 80 7.30 9.48 -1.58
C ASP A 80 8.79 9.84 -1.59
N PHE A 81 9.63 8.85 -1.82
CA PHE A 81 11.08 9.02 -1.90
C PHE A 81 11.50 9.85 -3.12
N THR A 82 10.75 9.76 -4.21
CA THR A 82 10.99 10.48 -5.46
C THR A 82 9.84 11.43 -5.77
N ASP A 83 10.13 12.49 -6.52
CA ASP A 83 9.09 13.41 -6.97
C ASP A 83 8.17 12.72 -8.00
N GLN A 84 6.93 12.51 -7.61
CA GLN A 84 5.89 11.89 -8.44
C GLN A 84 5.06 12.89 -9.24
N THR A 85 5.22 14.18 -8.99
CA THR A 85 4.36 15.23 -9.58
C THR A 85 4.54 15.37 -11.09
N GLU A 86 5.73 15.08 -11.60
CA GLU A 86 6.04 15.08 -13.03
C GLU A 86 5.57 13.78 -13.72
N HIS A 87 5.61 12.66 -13.00
CA HIS A 87 5.26 11.35 -13.55
C HIS A 87 3.74 11.12 -13.63
N TYR A 88 2.99 11.68 -12.66
CA TYR A 88 1.54 11.50 -12.53
C TYR A 88 0.84 12.84 -12.27
N PRO A 89 0.96 13.81 -13.20
CA PRO A 89 0.43 15.17 -13.01
C PRO A 89 -1.10 15.19 -12.87
N GLU A 90 -1.80 14.26 -13.50
CA GLU A 90 -3.26 14.11 -13.40
C GLU A 90 -3.73 13.82 -11.97
N ILE A 91 -2.87 13.26 -11.13
CA ILE A 91 -3.15 13.00 -9.71
C ILE A 91 -2.56 14.11 -8.84
N TYR A 92 -1.27 14.38 -8.95
CA TYR A 92 -0.58 15.23 -7.98
C TYR A 92 -0.65 16.72 -8.27
N ARG A 93 -0.99 17.15 -9.51
CA ARG A 93 -1.16 18.56 -9.88
C ARG A 93 -2.62 18.96 -10.14
N ASN A 94 -3.41 18.05 -10.70
CA ASN A 94 -4.78 18.34 -11.11
C ASN A 94 -5.82 18.03 -10.03
N ARG A 95 -5.39 17.45 -8.88
CA ARG A 95 -6.24 17.18 -7.73
C ARG A 95 -5.75 17.93 -6.49
N PRO A 96 -6.62 18.19 -5.50
CA PRO A 96 -6.24 18.84 -4.25
C PRO A 96 -5.46 17.89 -3.32
N ILE A 97 -4.40 17.25 -3.83
CA ILE A 97 -3.54 16.35 -3.11
C ILE A 97 -2.25 17.07 -2.74
N HIS A 98 -1.96 17.13 -1.45
CA HIS A 98 -0.73 17.73 -0.92
C HIS A 98 0.40 16.70 -0.96
N PHE A 99 1.36 16.89 -1.85
CA PHE A 99 2.49 15.96 -2.01
C PHE A 99 3.80 16.58 -1.53
N GLN A 100 4.63 15.77 -0.85
CA GLN A 100 5.99 16.13 -0.46
C GLN A 100 6.97 15.00 -0.73
N VAL A 101 8.19 15.35 -1.16
CA VAL A 101 9.29 14.40 -1.30
C VAL A 101 9.93 14.18 0.07
N SER A 102 9.99 12.93 0.52
CA SER A 102 10.65 12.54 1.76
C SER A 102 11.05 11.07 1.73
N ASN A 103 12.26 10.76 2.17
CA ASN A 103 12.69 9.38 2.35
C ASN A 103 12.24 8.86 3.72
N ALA A 104 11.07 8.25 3.75
CA ALA A 104 10.45 7.73 4.99
C ALA A 104 11.26 6.61 5.67
N GLU A 105 12.30 6.06 5.02
CA GLU A 105 13.19 5.07 5.63
C GLU A 105 14.15 5.70 6.64
N VAL A 106 14.58 6.96 6.41
CA VAL A 106 15.65 7.60 7.20
C VAL A 106 15.29 9.01 7.69
N ASP A 107 14.27 9.65 7.13
CA ASP A 107 13.85 10.98 7.53
C ASP A 107 12.56 10.93 8.36
N PRO A 108 12.37 11.87 9.28
CA PRO A 108 11.07 12.07 9.90
C PRO A 108 10.04 12.49 8.84
N LEU A 109 8.79 12.10 9.03
CA LEU A 109 7.70 12.55 8.17
C LEU A 109 7.53 14.07 8.32
N PRO A 110 7.42 14.83 7.21
CA PRO A 110 7.44 16.31 7.21
C PRO A 110 6.09 16.92 7.64
N PHE A 111 5.50 16.36 8.70
CA PHE A 111 4.21 16.79 9.27
C PHE A 111 4.30 16.91 10.79
N ALA A 112 3.47 17.79 11.35
CA ALA A 112 3.36 17.96 12.79
C ALA A 112 2.72 16.72 13.45
N ASP A 113 2.92 16.62 14.76
CA ASP A 113 2.25 15.61 15.59
C ASP A 113 0.73 15.75 15.47
N ASP A 114 0.02 14.64 15.62
CA ASP A 114 -1.45 14.61 15.71
C ASP A 114 -2.20 15.25 14.53
N SER A 115 -1.59 15.22 13.32
CA SER A 115 -2.10 15.91 12.12
C SER A 115 -3.13 15.12 11.33
N PHE A 116 -3.13 13.78 11.43
CA PHE A 116 -3.91 12.93 10.53
C PHE A 116 -4.90 12.03 11.27
N ASP A 117 -6.06 11.81 10.65
CA ASP A 117 -7.04 10.84 11.10
C ASP A 117 -6.63 9.42 10.75
N ALA A 118 -5.96 9.28 9.60
CA ALA A 118 -5.42 8.00 9.16
C ALA A 118 -4.11 8.18 8.40
N VAL A 119 -3.26 7.15 8.48
CA VAL A 119 -2.04 7.01 7.67
C VAL A 119 -2.05 5.64 7.02
N THR A 120 -1.83 5.60 5.71
CA THR A 120 -1.62 4.37 4.93
C THR A 120 -0.15 4.22 4.55
N CYS A 121 0.34 2.97 4.48
CA CYS A 121 1.69 2.64 4.05
C CYS A 121 1.63 1.31 3.29
N CYS A 122 1.39 1.42 1.97
CA CYS A 122 1.03 0.29 1.12
C CYS A 122 2.22 -0.20 0.31
N GLN A 123 2.71 -1.42 0.57
CA GLN A 123 3.82 -2.04 -0.18
C GLN A 123 5.09 -1.16 -0.16
N VAL A 124 5.50 -0.72 1.02
CA VAL A 124 6.67 0.14 1.24
C VAL A 124 7.73 -0.53 2.10
N LEU A 125 7.31 -1.13 3.22
CA LEU A 125 8.25 -1.66 4.22
C LEU A 125 9.16 -2.77 3.68
N GLU A 126 8.71 -3.53 2.69
CA GLU A 126 9.52 -4.58 2.06
C GLU A 126 10.74 -4.07 1.31
N HIS A 127 10.74 -2.79 0.95
CA HIS A 127 11.83 -2.13 0.24
C HIS A 127 12.92 -1.59 1.16
N PHE A 128 12.65 -1.45 2.46
CA PHE A 128 13.59 -0.88 3.42
C PHE A 128 14.82 -1.77 3.62
N THR A 129 15.98 -1.15 3.67
CA THR A 129 17.26 -1.76 4.03
C THR A 129 17.60 -1.56 5.50
N HIS A 130 17.03 -0.55 6.11
CA HIS A 130 17.20 -0.19 7.52
C HIS A 130 16.04 -0.68 8.38
N SER A 131 16.04 -0.29 9.65
CA SER A 131 14.97 -0.64 10.59
C SER A 131 13.63 -0.03 10.18
N HIS A 132 12.57 -0.83 10.24
CA HIS A 132 11.19 -0.39 10.00
C HIS A 132 10.60 0.42 11.17
N LEU A 133 11.18 0.27 12.38
CA LEU A 133 10.62 0.84 13.60
C LEU A 133 10.60 2.38 13.62
N PRO A 134 11.60 3.11 13.10
CA PRO A 134 11.56 4.57 13.02
C PRO A 134 10.34 5.07 12.24
N LEU A 135 10.07 4.54 11.04
CA LEU A 135 8.89 4.93 10.26
C LEU A 135 7.60 4.62 11.02
N MET A 136 7.47 3.46 11.64
CA MET A 136 6.26 3.11 12.38
C MET A 136 6.01 4.05 13.57
N ARG A 137 7.07 4.54 14.23
CA ARG A 137 6.98 5.57 15.27
C ARG A 137 6.57 6.93 14.69
N GLU A 138 7.09 7.30 13.53
CA GLU A 138 6.69 8.52 12.81
C GLU A 138 5.22 8.46 12.37
N ILE A 139 4.76 7.34 11.81
CA ILE A 139 3.35 7.13 11.50
C ILE A 139 2.50 7.35 12.77
N ARG A 140 2.93 6.76 13.90
CA ARG A 140 2.22 6.96 15.17
C ARG A 140 2.29 8.40 15.65
N ARG A 141 3.41 9.10 15.47
CA ARG A 141 3.58 10.51 15.86
C ARG A 141 2.59 11.41 15.14
N VAL A 142 2.51 11.29 13.81
CA VAL A 142 1.67 12.16 12.99
C VAL A 142 0.18 11.84 13.06
N LEU A 143 -0.20 10.63 13.52
CA LEU A 143 -1.59 10.27 13.80
C LEU A 143 -2.09 10.98 15.05
N ARG A 144 -3.32 11.50 15.00
CA ARG A 144 -4.02 11.99 16.19
C ARG A 144 -4.37 10.84 17.15
N PRO A 145 -4.62 11.12 18.45
CA PRO A 145 -5.15 10.11 19.36
C PRO A 145 -6.41 9.42 18.80
N GLY A 146 -6.40 8.08 18.76
CA GLY A 146 -7.45 7.28 18.13
C GLY A 146 -7.42 7.25 16.59
N GLY A 147 -6.40 7.85 15.97
CA GLY A 147 -6.18 7.76 14.54
C GLY A 147 -5.77 6.35 14.11
N ILE A 148 -6.01 6.03 12.84
CA ILE A 148 -5.86 4.69 12.27
C ILE A 148 -4.58 4.61 11.43
N ALA A 149 -3.69 3.67 11.74
CA ALA A 149 -2.62 3.25 10.84
C ALA A 149 -3.07 2.05 10.01
N GLU A 150 -2.80 2.08 8.72
CA GLU A 150 -2.90 0.94 7.81
C GLU A 150 -1.54 0.64 7.21
N VAL A 151 -1.14 -0.63 7.23
CA VAL A 151 0.08 -1.10 6.55
C VAL A 151 -0.22 -2.41 5.85
N ASP A 152 0.12 -2.48 4.55
CA ASP A 152 0.08 -3.74 3.83
C ASP A 152 1.44 -4.10 3.23
N VAL A 153 1.76 -5.40 3.27
CA VAL A 153 3.07 -5.95 2.86
C VAL A 153 2.91 -7.32 2.20
N PRO A 154 3.89 -7.79 1.41
CA PRO A 154 3.92 -9.16 0.92
C PRO A 154 3.99 -10.17 2.06
N ASN A 155 3.25 -11.29 1.89
CA ASN A 155 3.25 -12.40 2.84
C ASN A 155 4.38 -13.38 2.52
N ALA A 156 5.40 -13.42 3.37
CA ALA A 156 6.56 -14.31 3.24
C ALA A 156 6.18 -15.80 3.11
N VAL A 157 5.09 -16.23 3.76
CA VAL A 157 4.62 -17.62 3.78
C VAL A 157 3.46 -17.88 2.81
N SER A 158 3.26 -17.01 1.80
CA SER A 158 2.23 -17.19 0.78
C SER A 158 2.42 -18.49 -0.02
N PHE A 159 1.34 -18.97 -0.66
CA PHE A 159 1.42 -20.15 -1.55
C PHE A 159 2.50 -19.99 -2.63
N ARG A 160 2.61 -18.80 -3.22
CA ARG A 160 3.65 -18.49 -4.22
C ARG A 160 5.05 -18.74 -3.65
N ASN A 161 5.32 -18.19 -2.48
CA ASN A 161 6.63 -18.26 -1.86
C ASN A 161 6.99 -19.68 -1.42
N ARG A 162 6.05 -20.38 -0.77
CA ARG A 162 6.22 -21.82 -0.43
C ARG A 162 6.49 -22.66 -1.67
N SER A 163 5.75 -22.46 -2.74
CA SER A 163 5.94 -23.15 -4.02
C SER A 163 7.27 -22.80 -4.68
N ARG A 164 7.78 -21.58 -4.54
CA ARG A 164 9.12 -21.20 -5.02
C ARG A 164 10.22 -21.93 -4.23
N MET A 165 10.14 -21.91 -2.90
CA MET A 165 11.11 -22.56 -2.02
C MET A 165 11.18 -24.07 -2.27
N LEU A 166 10.03 -24.74 -2.40
CA LEU A 166 9.97 -26.18 -2.73
C LEU A 166 10.61 -26.51 -4.08
N ARG A 167 10.73 -25.53 -4.99
CA ARG A 167 11.42 -25.67 -6.29
C ARG A 167 12.86 -25.13 -6.27
N GLY A 168 13.45 -24.93 -5.08
CA GLY A 168 14.79 -24.37 -4.92
C GLY A 168 14.94 -22.91 -5.36
N LYS A 169 13.84 -22.13 -5.42
CA LYS A 169 13.85 -20.73 -5.83
C LYS A 169 13.66 -19.81 -4.62
N HIS A 170 14.42 -18.72 -4.56
CA HIS A 170 14.27 -17.71 -3.51
C HIS A 170 12.89 -17.02 -3.60
N ILE A 171 12.38 -16.53 -2.48
CA ILE A 171 11.06 -15.87 -2.40
C ILE A 171 11.04 -14.47 -3.00
N THR A 172 12.16 -13.74 -2.93
CA THR A 172 12.28 -12.37 -3.44
C THR A 172 12.36 -12.31 -4.98
N ASN A 173 12.53 -11.11 -5.48
CA ASN A 173 12.64 -10.80 -6.90
C ASN A 173 13.85 -11.48 -7.56
N GLU A 174 13.95 -11.37 -8.88
CA GLU A 174 15.07 -11.92 -9.65
C GLU A 174 16.40 -11.33 -9.18
N TYR A 175 17.34 -12.21 -8.83
CA TYR A 175 18.61 -11.83 -8.22
C TYR A 175 19.44 -10.97 -9.15
N GLU A 176 19.53 -11.33 -10.43
CA GLU A 176 20.33 -10.60 -11.42
C GLU A 176 19.84 -9.16 -11.59
N THR A 177 18.56 -8.97 -11.84
CA THR A 177 17.98 -7.63 -12.11
C THR A 177 18.03 -6.74 -10.88
N HIS A 178 17.62 -7.28 -9.72
CA HIS A 178 17.39 -6.45 -8.54
C HIS A 178 18.58 -6.38 -7.58
N PHE A 179 19.53 -7.32 -7.63
CA PHE A 179 20.65 -7.36 -6.69
C PHE A 179 22.03 -7.22 -7.34
N LEU A 180 22.20 -7.68 -8.60
CA LEU A 180 23.49 -7.53 -9.30
C LEU A 180 23.57 -6.28 -10.17
N ARG A 181 22.47 -5.93 -10.86
CA ARG A 181 22.47 -4.84 -11.86
C ARG A 181 21.68 -3.61 -11.43
N ALA A 182 21.00 -3.63 -10.28
CA ALA A 182 20.22 -2.48 -9.84
C ALA A 182 21.12 -1.33 -9.42
N GLU A 183 20.89 -0.17 -10.01
CA GLU A 183 21.57 1.07 -9.64
C GLU A 183 20.94 1.66 -8.38
N PRO A 184 21.74 2.17 -7.43
CA PRO A 184 21.22 2.83 -6.24
C PRO A 184 20.77 4.25 -6.54
N ILE A 185 19.78 4.71 -5.80
CA ILE A 185 19.50 6.13 -5.63
C ILE A 185 20.34 6.64 -4.46
N LEU A 186 21.17 7.67 -4.70
CA LEU A 186 21.94 8.30 -3.64
C LEU A 186 21.11 9.37 -2.92
N TYR A 187 21.01 9.24 -1.61
CA TYR A 187 20.32 10.20 -0.76
C TYR A 187 21.12 10.44 0.52
N LYS A 188 21.52 11.69 0.77
CA LYS A 188 22.33 12.09 1.95
C LYS A 188 23.59 11.23 2.13
N GLY A 189 24.23 10.83 1.04
CA GLY A 189 25.45 9.99 1.05
C GLY A 189 25.20 8.49 1.28
N MET A 190 23.95 8.05 1.37
CA MET A 190 23.57 6.64 1.49
C MET A 190 23.00 6.12 0.18
N SER A 191 23.17 4.81 -0.08
CA SER A 191 22.65 4.13 -1.25
C SER A 191 21.33 3.42 -0.93
N PHE A 192 20.28 3.71 -1.68
CA PHE A 192 18.96 3.10 -1.55
C PHE A 192 18.57 2.36 -2.83
N TYR A 193 17.85 1.25 -2.67
CA TYR A 193 17.42 0.40 -3.77
C TYR A 193 15.90 0.17 -3.71
N PRO A 194 15.08 1.17 -4.06
CA PRO A 194 13.64 1.15 -3.84
C PRO A 194 12.89 0.08 -4.63
N VAL A 195 13.50 -0.52 -5.64
CA VAL A 195 12.91 -1.62 -6.42
C VAL A 195 13.11 -3.00 -5.82
N ARG A 196 13.93 -3.13 -4.76
CA ARG A 196 14.23 -4.41 -4.11
C ARG A 196 13.19 -4.74 -3.05
N HIS A 197 12.79 -6.00 -2.97
CA HIS A 197 12.18 -6.53 -1.75
C HIS A 197 13.29 -7.07 -0.85
N ASN A 198 13.71 -6.28 0.11
CA ASN A 198 14.76 -6.66 1.07
C ASN A 198 14.20 -7.61 2.15
N ARG A 199 12.90 -7.46 2.48
CA ARG A 199 12.23 -8.33 3.44
C ARG A 199 10.76 -8.51 3.08
N GLU A 200 10.27 -9.75 3.16
CA GLU A 200 8.84 -10.05 3.24
C GLU A 200 8.46 -10.41 4.68
N PHE A 201 7.20 -10.24 5.04
CA PHE A 201 6.74 -10.34 6.43
C PHE A 201 5.84 -11.54 6.67
N THR A 202 5.90 -12.09 7.88
CA THR A 202 4.84 -12.95 8.43
C THR A 202 3.83 -12.09 9.20
N ALA A 203 2.63 -12.63 9.44
CA ALA A 203 1.62 -11.94 10.23
C ALA A 203 2.06 -11.65 11.67
N ALA A 204 2.88 -12.54 12.25
CA ALA A 204 3.44 -12.36 13.58
C ALA A 204 4.46 -11.21 13.64
N GLU A 205 5.34 -11.13 12.64
CA GLU A 205 6.35 -10.06 12.56
C GLU A 205 5.69 -8.69 12.32
N LEU A 206 4.68 -8.62 11.44
CA LEU A 206 3.94 -7.39 11.23
C LEU A 206 3.22 -6.93 12.51
N ARG A 207 2.60 -7.84 13.26
CA ARG A 207 2.00 -7.54 14.57
C ARG A 207 3.04 -7.03 15.56
N LEU A 208 4.17 -7.73 15.68
CA LEU A 208 5.27 -7.35 16.59
C LEU A 208 5.79 -5.95 16.28
N LEU A 209 5.90 -5.59 15.00
CA LEU A 209 6.35 -4.26 14.57
C LEU A 209 5.38 -3.15 15.05
N PHE A 210 4.06 -3.37 14.92
CA PHE A 210 3.05 -2.44 15.45
C PHE A 210 3.10 -2.33 16.98
N GLU A 211 3.24 -3.46 17.68
CA GLU A 211 3.37 -3.50 19.15
C GLU A 211 4.63 -2.73 19.60
N ALA A 212 5.78 -2.95 18.96
CA ALA A 212 7.04 -2.26 19.24
C ALA A 212 6.97 -0.74 18.99
N ALA A 213 6.12 -0.31 18.07
CA ALA A 213 5.85 1.12 17.81
C ALA A 213 4.81 1.72 18.76
N GLY A 214 4.18 0.93 19.63
CA GLY A 214 3.23 1.39 20.64
C GLY A 214 1.79 1.56 20.15
N PHE A 215 1.42 0.92 19.04
CA PHE A 215 0.04 0.86 18.55
C PHE A 215 -0.83 -0.07 19.39
N ARG A 216 -2.14 0.16 19.35
CA ARG A 216 -3.17 -0.62 20.05
C ARG A 216 -4.20 -1.17 19.06
N ASN A 217 -5.06 -2.07 19.51
CA ASN A 217 -6.16 -2.66 18.71
C ASN A 217 -5.69 -3.25 17.37
N ILE A 218 -4.50 -3.86 17.36
CA ILE A 218 -3.83 -4.36 16.16
C ILE A 218 -4.59 -5.53 15.56
N ARG A 219 -4.99 -5.40 14.31
CA ARG A 219 -5.71 -6.42 13.52
C ARG A 219 -4.94 -6.73 12.26
N VAL A 220 -4.25 -7.87 12.23
CA VAL A 220 -3.57 -8.37 11.03
C VAL A 220 -4.46 -9.35 10.31
N SER A 221 -4.62 -9.18 9.01
CA SER A 221 -5.44 -10.00 8.13
C SER A 221 -4.70 -10.38 6.86
N TYR A 222 -5.19 -11.39 6.15
CA TYR A 222 -4.63 -11.83 4.89
C TYR A 222 -5.52 -11.38 3.75
N LEU A 223 -5.00 -10.54 2.85
CA LEU A 223 -5.73 -10.08 1.66
C LEU A 223 -5.91 -11.23 0.68
N LYS A 224 -7.13 -11.41 0.20
CA LYS A 224 -7.40 -12.29 -0.93
C LYS A 224 -6.67 -11.73 -2.16
N GLY A 225 -6.17 -12.62 -3.01
CA GLY A 225 -5.51 -12.22 -4.25
C GLY A 225 -6.48 -11.46 -5.18
N ARG A 226 -5.94 -10.93 -6.28
CA ARG A 226 -6.69 -10.16 -7.28
C ARG A 226 -8.04 -10.83 -7.61
N ARG A 227 -9.14 -10.21 -7.22
CA ARG A 227 -10.50 -10.70 -7.48
C ARG A 227 -11.08 -10.11 -8.76
N TYR A 228 -10.71 -8.83 -9.04
CA TYR A 228 -11.22 -8.16 -10.21
C TYR A 228 -10.58 -8.72 -11.48
N ARG A 229 -11.41 -9.20 -12.39
CA ARG A 229 -11.03 -9.74 -13.69
C ARG A 229 -12.09 -9.41 -14.71
N GLU A 230 -11.66 -8.98 -15.88
CA GLU A 230 -12.51 -8.76 -17.06
C GLU A 230 -12.44 -9.92 -18.03
N GLY A 231 -13.49 -10.09 -18.84
CA GLY A 231 -13.56 -11.08 -19.92
C GLY A 231 -13.42 -12.53 -19.46
N ALA A 232 -12.80 -13.36 -20.29
CA ALA A 232 -12.61 -14.81 -20.05
C ALA A 232 -11.77 -15.12 -18.81
N ARG A 233 -10.99 -14.15 -18.29
CA ARG A 233 -10.22 -14.29 -17.05
C ARG A 233 -11.07 -14.19 -15.78
N ARG A 234 -12.39 -14.02 -15.91
CA ARG A 234 -13.36 -13.91 -14.82
C ARG A 234 -13.47 -15.19 -13.97
N PHE A 235 -13.17 -16.33 -14.55
CA PHE A 235 -13.20 -17.60 -13.83
C PHE A 235 -11.88 -17.84 -13.07
N LEU A 236 -12.00 -17.96 -11.74
CA LEU A 236 -10.87 -18.35 -10.91
C LEU A 236 -10.51 -19.80 -11.19
N SER A 237 -9.20 -20.09 -11.39
CA SER A 237 -8.73 -21.48 -11.42
C SER A 237 -8.99 -22.15 -10.05
N ALA A 238 -9.21 -23.47 -10.04
CA ALA A 238 -9.38 -24.25 -8.82
C ALA A 238 -8.24 -24.03 -7.82
N GLY A 239 -6.99 -23.90 -8.31
CA GLY A 239 -5.83 -23.59 -7.48
C GLY A 239 -5.88 -22.20 -6.83
N THR A 240 -6.47 -21.21 -7.50
CA THR A 240 -6.68 -19.87 -6.90
C THR A 240 -7.75 -19.93 -5.82
N MET A 241 -8.82 -20.68 -6.04
CA MET A 241 -9.89 -20.87 -5.03
C MET A 241 -9.35 -21.57 -3.78
N LEU A 242 -8.57 -22.64 -3.95
CA LEU A 242 -7.96 -23.37 -2.85
C LEU A 242 -6.98 -22.49 -2.06
N ARG A 243 -6.11 -21.75 -2.75
CA ARG A 243 -5.19 -20.80 -2.13
C ARG A 243 -5.95 -19.76 -1.30
N ASP A 244 -7.01 -19.18 -1.84
CA ASP A 244 -7.75 -18.11 -1.17
C ASP A 244 -8.64 -18.63 -0.03
N ALA A 245 -8.96 -19.93 -0.01
CA ALA A 245 -9.67 -20.58 1.09
C ALA A 245 -8.84 -20.64 2.37
N VAL A 246 -7.50 -20.79 2.23
CA VAL A 246 -6.55 -20.83 3.37
C VAL A 246 -5.90 -19.45 3.56
N PRO A 247 -6.26 -18.69 4.60
CA PRO A 247 -5.76 -17.32 4.78
C PRO A 247 -4.24 -17.18 4.68
N SER A 248 -3.47 -18.06 5.35
CA SER A 248 -2.00 -17.99 5.36
C SER A 248 -1.34 -18.23 4.00
N LEU A 249 -2.07 -18.75 3.01
CA LEU A 249 -1.59 -18.96 1.65
C LEU A 249 -1.80 -17.72 0.74
N ARG A 250 -2.53 -16.70 1.22
CA ARG A 250 -2.80 -15.48 0.45
C ARG A 250 -1.53 -14.64 0.28
N LYS A 251 -1.52 -13.81 -0.79
CA LYS A 251 -0.31 -13.13 -1.26
C LYS A 251 0.14 -11.98 -0.34
N PHE A 252 -0.79 -11.26 0.27
CA PHE A 252 -0.52 -10.05 1.03
C PHE A 252 -1.09 -10.13 2.44
N LEU A 253 -0.44 -9.42 3.35
CA LEU A 253 -0.92 -9.08 4.68
C LEU A 253 -1.43 -7.65 4.65
N ILE A 254 -2.45 -7.37 5.47
CA ILE A 254 -2.89 -6.02 5.78
C ILE A 254 -3.10 -5.91 7.29
N ALA A 255 -2.60 -4.85 7.87
CA ALA A 255 -2.78 -4.54 9.27
C ALA A 255 -3.46 -3.19 9.46
N PHE A 256 -4.38 -3.12 10.40
CA PHE A 256 -4.96 -1.89 10.93
C PHE A 256 -4.71 -1.81 12.42
N ALA A 257 -4.33 -0.63 12.91
CA ALA A 257 -4.10 -0.40 14.33
C ALA A 257 -4.44 1.05 14.69
N GLU A 258 -4.60 1.33 15.99
CA GLU A 258 -4.94 2.65 16.51
C GLU A 258 -3.77 3.23 17.32
N LYS A 259 -3.58 4.56 17.22
CA LYS A 259 -2.64 5.30 18.06
C LYS A 259 -3.02 5.27 19.52
#